data_2956536bafc59284c984c6dc7a7e6574
#
_entry.id   2956536bafc59284c984c6dc7a7e6574
#
_cell.length_a   1.000
_cell.length_b   1.000
_cell.length_c   1.000
_cell.angle_alpha   90.00
_cell.angle_beta   90.00
_cell.angle_gamma   90.00
#
_symmetry.space_group_name_H-M   'P 1'
#
loop_
_entity.id
_entity.type
_entity.pdbx_description
1 polymer ?
#
loop_
_entity_poly.entity_id
_entity_poly.type
_entity_poly.pdbx_seq_one_letter_code
_entity_poly.pdbx_strand_id
1 'polypeptide(L)'
;MTRVLQRLLGRLPVGWLQLTHSRARLAAAIAGVAFANVLVLVQLGLSGALSGTIVQGYAFFNADIMISAGDGNTMTDGSNVARQHLWRAMADPEVADGAALYVGTVTWSRESGDTPLQTFGIDPAKTGFVTPALATILPTLAVADRATIDRMTRRLEPEVVAGLSEEAPLRFETGGRTLTVTSAFTGGVGFTADGYMLVSDQTFLTLFPRRSSGAPNHLLLRTTEGADPAAVARRLQERLGGDLRVRTKADAIAADQLYQGTQRPTGIIFGFGVVIGILVGLVIVYQVLSTDVADHLREYATFKAVGYPHRYFIGIILEEALILATLGFVPGLLIAGGLYIALNAATGLPLVMTPETGLAVLVGTMLACALSGAIATRRLAAADPADLF
;
A
#
# COMPACT_ATOMS: atom_id res chain seq x y z
N MET A 1 11.56 -16.91 31.80
CA MET A 1 10.25 -16.34 31.48
C MET A 1 9.34 -16.30 32.72
N THR A 2 9.17 -17.40 33.44
CA THR A 2 8.33 -17.46 34.65
C THR A 2 8.63 -16.38 35.69
N ARG A 3 9.91 -16.14 36.02
CA ARG A 3 10.31 -15.08 36.99
C ARG A 3 10.01 -13.66 36.51
N VAL A 4 10.07 -13.42 35.20
CA VAL A 4 9.75 -12.11 34.59
C VAL A 4 8.25 -11.86 34.63
N LEU A 5 7.44 -12.84 34.23
CA LEU A 5 5.99 -12.79 34.30
C LEU A 5 5.49 -12.64 35.74
N GLN A 6 6.10 -13.34 36.69
CA GLN A 6 5.78 -13.23 38.12
C GLN A 6 6.03 -11.83 38.67
N ARG A 7 7.12 -11.15 38.22
CA ARG A 7 7.39 -9.74 38.60
C ARG A 7 6.42 -8.78 37.98
N LEU A 8 5.99 -9.01 36.72
CA LEU A 8 5.05 -8.13 36.02
C LEU A 8 3.61 -8.28 36.54
N LEU A 9 3.18 -9.52 36.84
CA LEU A 9 1.80 -9.81 37.27
C LEU A 9 1.59 -9.69 38.78
N GLY A 10 2.69 -9.63 39.59
CA GLY A 10 2.62 -9.65 41.07
C GLY A 10 2.04 -10.94 41.66
N ARG A 11 1.84 -11.98 40.82
CA ARG A 11 1.29 -13.31 41.16
C ARG A 11 1.97 -14.39 40.34
N LEU A 12 1.72 -15.66 40.71
CA LEU A 12 2.18 -16.79 39.89
C LEU A 12 1.48 -16.74 38.51
N PRO A 13 2.26 -16.84 37.40
CA PRO A 13 1.72 -16.84 36.05
C PRO A 13 1.10 -18.21 35.72
N VAL A 14 -0.13 -18.45 36.16
CA VAL A 14 -0.81 -19.75 36.01
C VAL A 14 -1.02 -20.06 34.53
N GLY A 15 -1.45 -19.10 33.73
CA GLY A 15 -1.65 -19.30 32.28
C GLY A 15 -0.36 -19.71 31.57
N TRP A 16 0.79 -19.13 31.93
CA TRP A 16 2.07 -19.58 31.40
C TRP A 16 2.41 -21.03 31.76
N LEU A 17 2.14 -21.43 33.01
CA LEU A 17 2.43 -22.78 33.48
C LEU A 17 1.55 -23.83 32.79
N GLN A 18 0.27 -23.51 32.57
CA GLN A 18 -0.67 -24.35 31.83
C GLN A 18 -0.25 -24.52 30.37
N LEU A 19 0.03 -23.43 29.66
CA LEU A 19 0.49 -23.47 28.27
C LEU A 19 1.78 -24.27 28.09
N THR A 20 2.71 -24.22 29.06
CA THR A 20 4.00 -24.93 28.96
C THR A 20 3.94 -26.39 29.36
N HIS A 21 2.83 -26.87 29.92
CA HIS A 21 2.64 -28.25 30.29
C HIS A 21 2.71 -29.18 29.06
N SER A 22 2.14 -28.77 27.92
CA SER A 22 2.23 -29.52 26.65
C SER A 22 2.99 -28.74 25.61
N ARG A 23 4.29 -29.03 25.41
CA ARG A 23 5.16 -28.33 24.45
C ARG A 23 4.65 -28.45 23.01
N ALA A 24 4.09 -29.61 22.63
CA ALA A 24 3.58 -29.82 21.29
C ALA A 24 2.35 -28.92 21.00
N ARG A 25 1.44 -28.80 22.00
CA ARG A 25 0.26 -27.92 21.88
C ARG A 25 0.65 -26.47 21.83
N LEU A 26 1.57 -26.04 22.70
CA LEU A 26 2.10 -24.67 22.67
C LEU A 26 2.74 -24.34 21.33
N ALA A 27 3.57 -25.24 20.78
CA ALA A 27 4.18 -25.04 19.46
C ALA A 27 3.15 -24.94 18.34
N ALA A 28 2.12 -25.79 18.35
CA ALA A 28 1.03 -25.75 17.38
C ALA A 28 0.24 -24.43 17.49
N ALA A 29 -0.03 -23.96 18.72
CA ALA A 29 -0.72 -22.70 18.97
C ALA A 29 0.10 -21.50 18.46
N ILE A 30 1.40 -21.45 18.79
CA ILE A 30 2.33 -20.42 18.30
C ILE A 30 2.38 -20.44 16.77
N ALA A 31 2.50 -21.63 16.15
CA ALA A 31 2.53 -21.75 14.69
C ALA A 31 1.25 -21.24 14.04
N GLY A 32 0.09 -21.55 14.62
CA GLY A 32 -1.20 -21.07 14.13
C GLY A 32 -1.35 -19.54 14.20
N VAL A 33 -1.00 -18.95 15.34
CA VAL A 33 -1.01 -17.47 15.49
C VAL A 33 0.02 -16.83 14.57
N ALA A 34 1.22 -17.40 14.44
CA ALA A 34 2.25 -16.92 13.53
C ALA A 34 1.77 -16.96 12.08
N PHE A 35 1.14 -18.06 11.65
CA PHE A 35 0.58 -18.19 10.31
C PHE A 35 -0.48 -17.11 10.02
N ALA A 36 -1.40 -16.87 10.94
CA ALA A 36 -2.40 -15.81 10.80
C ALA A 36 -1.75 -14.43 10.69
N ASN A 37 -0.73 -14.14 11.50
CA ASN A 37 0.03 -12.89 11.43
C ASN A 37 0.77 -12.75 10.10
N VAL A 38 1.37 -13.81 9.58
CA VAL A 38 2.01 -13.80 8.24
C VAL A 38 1.01 -13.43 7.16
N LEU A 39 -0.18 -14.05 7.16
CA LEU A 39 -1.23 -13.73 6.19
C LEU A 39 -1.62 -12.26 6.25
N VAL A 40 -1.91 -11.74 7.45
CA VAL A 40 -2.31 -10.34 7.62
C VAL A 40 -1.19 -9.39 7.21
N LEU A 41 0.04 -9.63 7.67
CA LEU A 41 1.20 -8.78 7.35
C LEU A 41 1.48 -8.76 5.85
N VAL A 42 1.45 -9.91 5.16
CA VAL A 42 1.68 -9.98 3.71
C VAL A 42 0.60 -9.21 2.95
N GLN A 43 -0.67 -9.36 3.32
CA GLN A 43 -1.75 -8.62 2.67
C GLN A 43 -1.66 -7.11 2.89
N LEU A 44 -1.33 -6.68 4.10
CA LEU A 44 -1.10 -5.27 4.41
C LEU A 44 0.13 -4.72 3.67
N GLY A 45 1.19 -5.52 3.53
CA GLY A 45 2.37 -5.15 2.75
C GLY A 45 2.08 -4.96 1.28
N LEU A 46 1.31 -5.87 0.67
CA LEU A 46 0.88 -5.74 -0.72
C LEU A 46 -0.04 -4.53 -0.93
N SER A 47 -0.98 -4.29 0.01
CA SER A 47 -1.83 -3.09 -0.01
C SER A 47 -1.01 -1.80 0.15
N GLY A 48 -0.01 -1.80 1.04
CA GLY A 48 0.92 -0.70 1.21
C GLY A 48 1.77 -0.43 -0.04
N ALA A 49 2.27 -1.49 -0.69
CA ALA A 49 3.01 -1.37 -1.94
C ALA A 49 2.12 -0.83 -3.07
N LEU A 50 0.86 -1.26 -3.16
CA LEU A 50 -0.12 -0.70 -4.10
C LEU A 50 -0.29 0.80 -3.87
N SER A 51 -0.53 1.21 -2.64
CA SER A 51 -0.67 2.64 -2.28
C SER A 51 0.60 3.44 -2.55
N GLY A 52 1.77 2.87 -2.29
CA GLY A 52 3.06 3.50 -2.56
C GLY A 52 3.32 3.73 -4.05
N THR A 53 2.98 2.76 -4.90
CA THR A 53 3.13 2.90 -6.36
C THR A 53 2.18 3.94 -6.96
N ILE A 54 1.00 4.14 -6.37
CA ILE A 54 0.09 5.23 -6.76
C ILE A 54 0.75 6.59 -6.48
N VAL A 55 1.20 6.79 -5.25
CA VAL A 55 1.86 8.05 -4.84
C VAL A 55 3.04 8.39 -5.75
N GLN A 56 3.79 7.38 -6.18
CA GLN A 56 4.98 7.54 -7.00
C GLN A 56 4.69 8.19 -8.36
N GLY A 57 3.59 7.84 -9.03
CA GLY A 57 3.16 8.48 -10.28
C GLY A 57 2.97 10.00 -10.12
N TYR A 58 2.37 10.42 -9.00
CA TYR A 58 2.18 11.84 -8.68
C TYR A 58 3.47 12.53 -8.22
N ALA A 59 4.40 11.79 -7.63
CA ALA A 59 5.63 12.34 -7.08
C ALA A 59 6.58 12.92 -8.15
N PHE A 60 6.44 12.52 -9.42
CA PHE A 60 7.21 13.10 -10.52
C PHE A 60 6.85 14.55 -10.80
N PHE A 61 5.66 14.99 -10.41
CA PHE A 61 5.12 16.30 -10.74
C PHE A 61 5.07 17.23 -9.54
N ASN A 62 5.57 18.43 -9.73
CA ASN A 62 5.52 19.53 -8.77
C ASN A 62 4.31 20.41 -9.11
N ALA A 63 3.15 20.03 -8.61
CA ALA A 63 1.89 20.76 -8.77
C ALA A 63 1.16 20.82 -7.43
N ASP A 64 0.42 21.90 -7.20
CA ASP A 64 -0.39 22.09 -6.00
C ASP A 64 -1.82 21.59 -6.22
N ILE A 65 -2.33 21.80 -7.44
CA ILE A 65 -3.70 21.47 -7.83
C ILE A 65 -3.67 20.67 -9.13
N MET A 66 -4.56 19.69 -9.22
CA MET A 66 -4.78 18.88 -10.41
C MET A 66 -6.25 18.96 -10.83
N ILE A 67 -6.48 19.23 -12.12
CA ILE A 67 -7.81 19.19 -12.73
C ILE A 67 -7.89 17.95 -13.60
N SER A 68 -8.89 17.12 -13.33
CA SER A 68 -9.20 15.88 -14.06
C SER A 68 -10.65 15.91 -14.56
N ALA A 69 -11.00 15.03 -15.47
CA ALA A 69 -12.38 14.84 -15.86
C ALA A 69 -13.23 14.31 -14.69
N GLY A 70 -14.53 14.59 -14.69
CA GLY A 70 -15.44 14.19 -13.63
C GLY A 70 -15.61 12.69 -13.43
N ASP A 71 -15.31 11.89 -14.47
CA ASP A 71 -15.30 10.43 -14.44
C ASP A 71 -13.93 9.83 -14.06
N GLY A 72 -12.86 10.66 -14.02
CA GLY A 72 -11.49 10.21 -13.66
C GLY A 72 -11.37 9.92 -12.17
N ASN A 73 -11.11 8.67 -11.81
CA ASN A 73 -10.93 8.23 -10.43
C ASN A 73 -9.46 8.03 -10.06
N THR A 74 -8.62 7.81 -11.06
CA THR A 74 -7.18 7.58 -10.91
C THR A 74 -6.40 8.49 -11.86
N MET A 75 -5.06 8.51 -11.71
CA MET A 75 -4.19 9.23 -12.64
C MET A 75 -4.23 8.67 -14.06
N THR A 76 -4.60 7.41 -14.23
CA THR A 76 -4.53 6.70 -15.51
C THR A 76 -5.86 6.47 -16.18
N ASP A 77 -6.98 6.75 -15.51
CA ASP A 77 -8.32 6.54 -16.04
C ASP A 77 -9.09 7.86 -16.22
N GLY A 78 -10.25 7.74 -16.82
CA GLY A 78 -11.15 8.85 -17.08
C GLY A 78 -11.02 9.45 -18.47
N SER A 79 -11.96 10.33 -18.76
CA SER A 79 -12.02 11.10 -20.01
C SER A 79 -10.92 12.17 -20.04
N ASN A 80 -10.71 12.76 -21.19
CA ASN A 80 -9.76 13.85 -21.36
C ASN A 80 -10.38 15.20 -20.95
N VAL A 81 -9.55 16.10 -20.46
CA VAL A 81 -9.94 17.45 -20.07
C VAL A 81 -9.66 18.40 -21.23
N ALA A 82 -10.63 19.25 -21.59
CA ALA A 82 -10.40 20.24 -22.62
C ALA A 82 -9.34 21.29 -22.14
N ARG A 83 -8.29 21.48 -22.95
CA ARG A 83 -7.16 22.36 -22.61
C ARG A 83 -7.59 23.82 -22.36
N GLN A 84 -8.72 24.26 -22.88
CA GLN A 84 -9.28 25.58 -22.60
C GLN A 84 -9.51 25.85 -21.11
N HIS A 85 -9.73 24.81 -20.30
CA HIS A 85 -9.91 24.97 -18.87
C HIS A 85 -8.61 25.37 -18.16
N LEU A 86 -7.45 25.10 -18.75
CA LEU A 86 -6.17 25.61 -18.27
C LEU A 86 -6.17 27.14 -18.26
N TRP A 87 -6.55 27.77 -19.38
CA TRP A 87 -6.60 29.21 -19.49
C TRP A 87 -7.63 29.84 -18.57
N ARG A 88 -8.77 29.17 -18.39
CA ARG A 88 -9.81 29.61 -17.43
C ARG A 88 -9.30 29.53 -15.98
N ALA A 89 -8.54 28.49 -15.64
CA ALA A 89 -7.94 28.35 -14.31
C ALA A 89 -6.83 29.37 -14.07
N MET A 90 -6.00 29.62 -15.07
CA MET A 90 -4.92 30.65 -15.00
C MET A 90 -5.44 32.10 -14.93
N ALA A 91 -6.71 32.33 -15.18
CA ALA A 91 -7.35 33.64 -14.95
C ALA A 91 -7.61 33.92 -13.45
N ASP A 92 -7.38 32.95 -12.56
CA ASP A 92 -7.44 33.18 -11.12
C ASP A 92 -6.10 33.80 -10.65
N PRO A 93 -6.13 34.92 -9.89
CA PRO A 93 -4.92 35.64 -9.50
C PRO A 93 -3.98 34.86 -8.58
N GLU A 94 -4.49 33.84 -7.89
CA GLU A 94 -3.69 32.97 -7.03
C GLU A 94 -3.15 31.73 -7.76
N VAL A 95 -3.37 31.61 -9.07
CA VAL A 95 -2.73 30.58 -9.92
C VAL A 95 -1.53 31.19 -10.62
N ALA A 96 -0.34 30.73 -10.28
CA ALA A 96 0.92 31.24 -10.81
C ALA A 96 1.24 30.72 -12.22
N ASP A 97 1.02 29.42 -12.45
CA ASP A 97 1.32 28.76 -13.73
C ASP A 97 0.50 27.48 -13.90
N GLY A 98 0.45 26.97 -15.14
CA GLY A 98 -0.25 25.74 -15.46
C GLY A 98 0.40 24.96 -16.60
N ALA A 99 0.24 23.62 -16.56
CA ALA A 99 0.75 22.71 -17.56
C ALA A 99 -0.29 21.63 -17.91
N ALA A 100 -0.30 21.19 -19.16
CA ALA A 100 -1.06 20.03 -19.59
C ALA A 100 -0.23 18.76 -19.36
N LEU A 101 -0.87 17.71 -18.81
CA LEU A 101 -0.27 16.41 -18.59
C LEU A 101 -1.03 15.36 -19.40
N TYR A 102 -0.31 14.64 -20.23
CA TYR A 102 -0.80 13.49 -20.96
C TYR A 102 -0.31 12.23 -20.28
N VAL A 103 -1.19 11.23 -20.14
CA VAL A 103 -0.89 9.96 -19.48
C VAL A 103 -1.36 8.82 -20.39
N GLY A 104 -0.49 7.84 -20.57
CA GLY A 104 -0.78 6.64 -21.36
C GLY A 104 0.16 5.50 -21.00
N THR A 105 -0.03 4.34 -21.62
CA THR A 105 0.85 3.18 -21.46
C THR A 105 1.41 2.80 -22.82
N VAL A 106 2.72 2.71 -22.91
CA VAL A 106 3.44 2.24 -24.07
C VAL A 106 3.97 0.85 -23.75
N THR A 107 3.88 -0.06 -24.70
CA THR A 107 4.47 -1.40 -24.56
C THR A 107 5.81 -1.44 -25.27
N TRP A 108 6.86 -1.72 -24.52
CA TRP A 108 8.17 -2.01 -25.06
C TRP A 108 8.31 -3.51 -25.25
N SER A 109 8.22 -3.97 -26.50
CA SER A 109 8.39 -5.37 -26.83
C SER A 109 9.87 -5.74 -26.91
N ARG A 110 10.26 -6.77 -26.16
CA ARG A 110 11.62 -7.33 -26.09
C ARG A 110 11.59 -8.84 -26.23
N GLU A 111 12.72 -9.45 -26.54
CA GLU A 111 12.86 -10.91 -26.55
C GLU A 111 12.51 -11.54 -25.19
N SER A 112 12.80 -10.82 -24.11
CA SER A 112 12.47 -11.22 -22.72
C SER A 112 10.99 -11.05 -22.35
N GLY A 113 10.15 -10.57 -23.29
CA GLY A 113 8.72 -10.31 -23.13
C GLY A 113 8.37 -8.82 -23.09
N ASP A 114 7.10 -8.54 -23.21
CA ASP A 114 6.55 -7.21 -23.22
C ASP A 114 6.70 -6.51 -21.85
N THR A 115 7.04 -5.22 -21.90
CA THR A 115 7.23 -4.37 -20.73
C THR A 115 6.33 -3.14 -20.86
N PRO A 116 5.20 -3.07 -20.14
CA PRO A 116 4.36 -1.89 -20.13
C PRO A 116 5.02 -0.76 -19.35
N LEU A 117 5.20 0.39 -20.00
CA LEU A 117 5.75 1.62 -19.45
C LEU A 117 4.64 2.66 -19.30
N GLN A 118 4.40 3.12 -18.09
CA GLN A 118 3.52 4.25 -17.88
C GLN A 118 4.21 5.51 -18.38
N THR A 119 3.65 6.11 -19.40
CA THR A 119 4.25 7.20 -20.16
C THR A 119 3.56 8.50 -19.88
N PHE A 120 4.35 9.51 -19.52
CA PHE A 120 3.90 10.87 -19.26
C PHE A 120 4.41 11.78 -20.37
N GLY A 121 3.50 12.60 -20.93
CA GLY A 121 3.82 13.65 -21.88
C GLY A 121 3.59 15.03 -21.26
N ILE A 122 4.61 15.87 -21.23
CA ILE A 122 4.53 17.24 -20.73
C ILE A 122 5.37 18.18 -21.62
N ASP A 123 4.98 19.43 -21.69
CA ASP A 123 5.72 20.46 -22.42
C ASP A 123 7.14 20.61 -21.83
N PRO A 124 8.21 20.42 -22.62
CA PRO A 124 9.61 20.55 -22.19
C PRO A 124 9.97 21.91 -21.57
N ALA A 125 9.24 22.96 -21.92
CA ALA A 125 9.44 24.29 -21.34
C ALA A 125 8.91 24.42 -19.90
N LYS A 126 8.06 23.49 -19.43
CA LYS A 126 7.41 23.50 -18.12
C LYS A 126 8.22 22.81 -17.02
N THR A 127 9.52 23.14 -16.94
CA THR A 127 10.47 22.52 -15.99
C THR A 127 10.06 22.69 -14.52
N GLY A 128 9.31 23.74 -14.18
CA GLY A 128 8.80 23.97 -12.83
C GLY A 128 7.73 22.97 -12.38
N PHE A 129 7.15 22.17 -13.28
CA PHE A 129 6.10 21.19 -13.00
C PHE A 129 6.62 19.77 -12.75
N VAL A 130 7.92 19.56 -12.83
CA VAL A 130 8.54 18.26 -12.53
C VAL A 130 9.53 18.40 -11.37
N THR A 131 9.94 17.27 -10.81
CA THR A 131 10.96 17.26 -9.75
C THR A 131 12.29 17.88 -10.22
N PRO A 132 13.14 18.41 -9.33
CA PRO A 132 14.42 19.01 -9.72
C PRO A 132 15.30 18.08 -10.57
N ALA A 133 15.29 16.77 -10.29
CA ALA A 133 16.03 15.79 -11.07
C ALA A 133 15.50 15.67 -12.50
N LEU A 134 14.19 15.72 -12.70
CA LEU A 134 13.58 15.71 -14.03
C LEU A 134 13.65 17.06 -14.74
N ALA A 135 13.70 18.15 -14.00
CA ALA A 135 13.79 19.51 -14.57
C ALA A 135 15.08 19.72 -15.38
N THR A 136 16.16 19.05 -15.04
CA THR A 136 17.42 19.07 -15.80
C THR A 136 17.35 18.26 -17.09
N ILE A 137 16.53 17.20 -17.10
CA ILE A 137 16.38 16.29 -18.24
C ILE A 137 15.31 16.81 -19.22
N LEU A 138 14.23 17.38 -18.70
CA LEU A 138 13.03 17.74 -19.46
C LEU A 138 13.30 18.56 -20.73
N PRO A 139 14.19 19.60 -20.73
CA PRO A 139 14.50 20.36 -21.94
C PRO A 139 15.11 19.50 -23.07
N THR A 140 15.83 18.43 -22.75
CA THR A 140 16.42 17.53 -23.75
C THR A 140 15.35 16.76 -24.52
N LEU A 141 14.17 16.59 -23.95
CA LEU A 141 13.03 15.91 -24.58
C LEU A 141 12.31 16.78 -25.62
N ALA A 142 12.72 18.04 -25.82
CA ALA A 142 12.21 18.89 -26.90
C ALA A 142 12.56 18.34 -28.29
N VAL A 143 13.60 17.52 -28.40
CA VAL A 143 13.93 16.81 -29.64
C VAL A 143 12.90 15.68 -29.86
N ALA A 144 12.40 15.59 -31.09
CA ALA A 144 11.40 14.61 -31.46
C ALA A 144 11.86 13.16 -31.17
N ASP A 145 10.94 12.33 -30.74
CA ASP A 145 11.14 10.90 -30.43
C ASP A 145 12.23 10.64 -29.36
N ARG A 146 12.57 11.64 -28.54
CA ARG A 146 13.39 11.46 -27.35
C ARG A 146 12.53 11.12 -26.15
N ALA A 147 13.08 10.23 -25.29
CA ALA A 147 12.48 9.82 -24.05
C ALA A 147 13.52 9.72 -22.94
N THR A 148 13.07 9.83 -21.68
CA THR A 148 13.83 9.38 -20.52
C THR A 148 13.06 8.27 -19.84
N ILE A 149 13.79 7.26 -19.34
CA ILE A 149 13.19 6.04 -18.76
C ILE A 149 13.55 5.90 -17.29
N ASP A 150 12.70 5.24 -16.57
CA ASP A 150 12.98 4.87 -15.19
C ASP A 150 14.07 3.79 -15.13
N ARG A 151 15.14 4.06 -14.37
CA ARG A 151 16.24 3.09 -14.14
C ARG A 151 15.79 1.83 -13.41
N MET A 152 14.67 1.88 -12.70
CA MET A 152 14.09 0.75 -11.97
C MET A 152 13.14 -0.08 -12.85
N THR A 153 13.03 0.23 -14.14
CA THR A 153 12.17 -0.52 -15.08
C THR A 153 12.50 -2.01 -15.04
N ARG A 154 11.47 -2.82 -14.87
CA ARG A 154 11.61 -4.28 -14.75
C ARG A 154 12.33 -4.87 -15.95
N ARG A 155 13.26 -5.79 -15.73
CA ARG A 155 14.10 -6.44 -16.73
C ARG A 155 15.01 -5.46 -17.51
N LEU A 156 15.25 -4.27 -17.02
CA LEU A 156 16.25 -3.36 -17.58
C LEU A 156 17.57 -3.56 -16.83
N GLU A 157 18.60 -3.94 -17.57
CA GLU A 157 19.91 -4.22 -16.98
C GLU A 157 20.56 -2.94 -16.47
N PRO A 158 21.10 -2.93 -15.24
CA PRO A 158 21.73 -1.74 -14.66
C PRO A 158 22.89 -1.19 -15.51
N GLU A 159 23.62 -2.07 -16.22
CA GLU A 159 24.71 -1.71 -17.11
C GLU A 159 24.23 -0.87 -18.30
N VAL A 160 23.08 -1.23 -18.87
CA VAL A 160 22.46 -0.46 -19.97
C VAL A 160 22.09 0.94 -19.48
N VAL A 161 21.51 1.03 -18.28
CA VAL A 161 21.12 2.32 -17.68
C VAL A 161 22.34 3.19 -17.39
N ALA A 162 23.41 2.58 -16.85
CA ALA A 162 24.65 3.31 -16.51
C ALA A 162 25.38 3.83 -17.76
N GLY A 163 25.21 3.15 -18.90
CA GLY A 163 25.83 3.54 -20.18
C GLY A 163 25.02 4.58 -20.97
N LEU A 164 23.81 4.94 -20.55
CA LEU A 164 22.96 5.88 -21.30
C LEU A 164 23.62 7.27 -21.43
N SER A 165 23.79 7.69 -22.67
CA SER A 165 24.31 9.00 -23.03
C SER A 165 23.85 9.41 -24.44
N GLU A 166 24.17 10.61 -24.87
CA GLU A 166 23.92 11.07 -26.25
C GLU A 166 24.70 10.22 -27.30
N GLU A 167 25.87 9.71 -26.91
CA GLU A 167 26.75 8.91 -27.78
C GLU A 167 26.34 7.42 -27.78
N ALA A 168 25.75 6.92 -26.68
CA ALA A 168 25.29 5.54 -26.51
C ALA A 168 23.81 5.51 -26.06
N PRO A 169 22.87 5.90 -26.93
CA PRO A 169 21.45 5.90 -26.59
C PRO A 169 20.87 4.49 -26.65
N LEU A 170 19.93 4.20 -25.77
CA LEU A 170 19.04 3.03 -25.93
C LEU A 170 17.95 3.38 -26.95
N ARG A 171 17.76 2.51 -27.93
CA ARG A 171 16.70 2.65 -28.93
C ARG A 171 15.75 1.49 -28.87
N PHE A 172 14.46 1.77 -28.93
CA PHE A 172 13.45 0.71 -29.03
C PHE A 172 12.23 1.19 -29.83
N GLU A 173 11.56 0.23 -30.43
CA GLU A 173 10.37 0.48 -31.24
C GLU A 173 9.10 0.34 -30.39
N THR A 174 8.19 1.29 -30.54
CA THR A 174 6.86 1.25 -29.95
C THR A 174 5.92 2.14 -30.73
N GLY A 175 4.67 1.72 -30.89
CA GLY A 175 3.66 2.49 -31.62
C GLY A 175 4.05 2.79 -33.06
N GLY A 176 4.89 1.95 -33.70
CA GLY A 176 5.42 2.15 -35.06
C GLY A 176 6.48 3.25 -35.16
N ARG A 177 7.11 3.64 -34.04
CA ARG A 177 8.19 4.63 -33.96
C ARG A 177 9.36 4.11 -33.15
N THR A 178 10.55 4.58 -33.52
CA THR A 178 11.78 4.33 -32.75
C THR A 178 12.01 5.47 -31.76
N LEU A 179 11.92 5.15 -30.48
CA LEU A 179 12.28 6.10 -29.41
C LEU A 179 13.76 6.01 -29.10
N THR A 180 14.36 7.18 -28.82
CA THR A 180 15.76 7.34 -28.44
C THR A 180 15.84 7.79 -26.97
N VAL A 181 16.37 6.93 -26.11
CA VAL A 181 16.54 7.18 -24.68
C VAL A 181 18.00 7.50 -24.41
N THR A 182 18.27 8.71 -23.95
CA THR A 182 19.63 9.21 -23.65
C THR A 182 19.87 9.42 -22.16
N SER A 183 18.84 9.32 -21.34
CA SER A 183 18.90 9.56 -19.90
C SER A 183 17.95 8.68 -19.12
N ALA A 184 18.21 8.53 -17.83
CA ALA A 184 17.34 7.81 -16.93
C ALA A 184 17.11 8.58 -15.62
N PHE A 185 15.92 8.41 -15.05
CA PHE A 185 15.55 8.93 -13.75
C PHE A 185 15.23 7.80 -12.77
N THR A 186 14.99 8.09 -11.50
CA THR A 186 14.59 7.09 -10.52
C THR A 186 13.11 7.22 -10.26
N GLY A 187 12.37 6.18 -10.61
CA GLY A 187 10.96 6.02 -10.34
C GLY A 187 10.71 4.80 -9.48
N GLY A 188 10.36 3.70 -10.08
CA GLY A 188 10.11 2.41 -9.43
C GLY A 188 9.17 1.55 -10.25
N VAL A 189 8.95 0.32 -9.78
CA VAL A 189 8.02 -0.63 -10.40
C VAL A 189 6.67 -0.54 -9.71
N GLY A 190 5.59 -0.53 -10.50
CA GLY A 190 4.23 -0.50 -9.99
C GLY A 190 3.44 -1.77 -10.25
N PHE A 191 2.20 -1.80 -9.77
CA PHE A 191 1.24 -2.87 -10.08
C PHE A 191 0.66 -2.76 -11.49
N THR A 192 0.64 -1.54 -12.05
CA THR A 192 0.01 -1.24 -13.35
C THR A 192 1.02 -1.07 -14.48
N ALA A 193 2.28 -0.85 -14.16
CA ALA A 193 3.35 -0.66 -15.13
C ALA A 193 4.67 -1.21 -14.59
N ASP A 194 5.49 -1.71 -15.48
CA ASP A 194 6.81 -2.28 -15.16
C ASP A 194 7.91 -1.20 -15.11
N GLY A 195 7.56 0.06 -15.32
CA GLY A 195 8.43 1.22 -15.24
C GLY A 195 7.72 2.48 -15.73
N TYR A 196 8.43 3.59 -15.67
CA TYR A 196 7.93 4.89 -16.07
C TYR A 196 8.78 5.47 -17.21
N MET A 197 8.12 6.23 -18.08
CA MET A 197 8.77 6.96 -19.16
C MET A 197 8.23 8.38 -19.23
N LEU A 198 9.12 9.35 -19.44
CA LEU A 198 8.74 10.73 -19.68
C LEU A 198 9.18 11.14 -21.10
N VAL A 199 8.29 11.79 -21.82
CA VAL A 199 8.48 12.32 -23.16
C VAL A 199 7.94 13.73 -23.27
N SER A 200 8.26 14.46 -24.34
CA SER A 200 7.55 15.70 -24.64
C SER A 200 6.07 15.43 -24.95
N ASP A 201 5.21 16.44 -24.75
CA ASP A 201 3.80 16.39 -25.16
C ASP A 201 3.66 16.09 -26.66
N GLN A 202 4.56 16.61 -27.50
CA GLN A 202 4.58 16.36 -28.94
C GLN A 202 4.92 14.89 -29.24
N THR A 203 5.98 14.34 -28.66
CA THR A 203 6.34 12.93 -28.79
C THR A 203 5.21 12.03 -28.29
N PHE A 204 4.57 12.39 -27.16
CA PHE A 204 3.41 11.67 -26.66
C PHE A 204 2.29 11.59 -27.69
N LEU A 205 1.91 12.71 -28.30
CA LEU A 205 0.84 12.77 -29.29
C LEU A 205 1.17 11.99 -30.57
N THR A 206 2.45 11.85 -30.92
CA THR A 206 2.85 10.99 -32.04
C THR A 206 2.78 9.50 -31.69
N LEU A 207 3.06 9.11 -30.45
CA LEU A 207 2.91 7.76 -29.94
C LEU A 207 1.44 7.36 -29.80
N PHE A 208 0.57 8.33 -29.48
CA PHE A 208 -0.86 8.12 -29.30
C PHE A 208 -1.68 8.93 -30.31
N PRO A 209 -1.71 8.55 -31.60
CA PRO A 209 -2.32 9.33 -32.67
C PRO A 209 -3.84 9.55 -32.55
N ARG A 210 -4.51 8.81 -31.67
CA ARG A 210 -5.93 9.03 -31.34
C ARG A 210 -6.14 10.10 -30.27
N ARG A 211 -5.05 10.62 -29.67
CA ARG A 211 -5.11 11.71 -28.67
C ARG A 211 -4.99 13.06 -29.36
N SER A 212 -5.60 14.07 -28.76
CA SER A 212 -5.58 15.46 -29.26
C SER A 212 -4.75 16.36 -28.34
N SER A 213 -4.02 17.29 -28.91
CA SER A 213 -3.29 18.32 -28.15
C SER A 213 -4.21 19.24 -27.34
N GLY A 214 -5.48 19.36 -27.77
CA GLY A 214 -6.53 20.11 -27.06
C GLY A 214 -7.18 19.36 -25.91
N ALA A 215 -6.85 18.07 -25.70
CA ALA A 215 -7.51 17.19 -24.73
C ALA A 215 -6.51 16.36 -23.92
N PRO A 216 -5.69 16.97 -23.03
CA PRO A 216 -4.83 16.25 -22.09
C PRO A 216 -5.65 15.43 -21.10
N ASN A 217 -4.98 14.52 -20.37
CA ASN A 217 -5.61 13.75 -19.31
C ASN A 217 -5.86 14.61 -18.08
N HIS A 218 -4.88 15.45 -17.74
CA HIS A 218 -4.95 16.31 -16.56
C HIS A 218 -4.39 17.69 -16.87
N LEU A 219 -4.79 18.68 -16.06
CA LEU A 219 -4.17 19.99 -16.03
C LEU A 219 -3.54 20.14 -14.63
N LEU A 220 -2.26 20.48 -14.62
CA LEU A 220 -1.49 20.73 -13.41
C LEU A 220 -1.42 22.24 -13.19
N LEU A 221 -1.66 22.69 -11.95
CA LEU A 221 -1.56 24.10 -11.58
C LEU A 221 -0.60 24.25 -10.41
N ARG A 222 0.14 25.36 -10.43
CA ARG A 222 0.91 25.86 -9.29
C ARG A 222 0.26 27.13 -8.78
N THR A 223 0.13 27.23 -7.49
CA THR A 223 -0.40 28.43 -6.84
C THR A 223 0.69 29.47 -6.62
N THR A 224 0.30 30.72 -6.43
CA THR A 224 1.21 31.78 -6.00
C THR A 224 1.72 31.52 -4.59
N GLU A 225 2.87 32.06 -4.27
CA GLU A 225 3.47 31.93 -2.93
C GLU A 225 2.53 32.51 -1.86
N GLY A 226 2.25 31.72 -0.82
CA GLY A 226 1.35 32.09 0.27
C GLY A 226 -0.14 31.80 0.03
N ALA A 227 -0.56 31.41 -1.17
CA ALA A 227 -1.94 31.00 -1.43
C ALA A 227 -2.25 29.63 -0.82
N ASP A 228 -3.49 29.44 -0.34
CA ASP A 228 -3.98 28.12 0.11
C ASP A 228 -4.49 27.29 -1.08
N PRO A 229 -3.79 26.20 -1.48
CA PRO A 229 -4.21 25.38 -2.62
C PRO A 229 -5.63 24.80 -2.46
N ALA A 230 -6.06 24.53 -1.23
CA ALA A 230 -7.39 23.98 -0.99
C ALA A 230 -8.50 25.03 -1.23
N ALA A 231 -8.25 26.28 -0.85
CA ALA A 231 -9.17 27.38 -1.11
C ALA A 231 -9.26 27.68 -2.62
N VAL A 232 -8.10 27.71 -3.30
CA VAL A 232 -8.03 27.91 -4.77
C VAL A 232 -8.75 26.77 -5.50
N ALA A 233 -8.52 25.51 -5.11
CA ALA A 233 -9.18 24.36 -5.72
C ALA A 233 -10.70 24.40 -5.60
N ARG A 234 -11.23 24.76 -4.42
CA ARG A 234 -12.70 24.92 -4.22
C ARG A 234 -13.27 26.01 -5.13
N ARG A 235 -12.63 27.17 -5.18
CA ARG A 235 -13.03 28.31 -6.01
C ARG A 235 -13.02 27.98 -7.50
N LEU A 236 -12.00 27.26 -7.95
CA LEU A 236 -11.88 26.78 -9.32
C LEU A 236 -12.94 25.71 -9.64
N GLN A 237 -13.27 24.80 -8.69
CA GLN A 237 -14.31 23.82 -8.86
C GLN A 237 -15.67 24.47 -9.12
N GLU A 238 -16.00 25.52 -8.37
CA GLU A 238 -17.24 26.28 -8.56
C GLU A 238 -17.27 27.00 -9.92
N ARG A 239 -16.14 27.55 -10.35
CA ARG A 239 -16.02 28.30 -11.61
C ARG A 239 -16.03 27.41 -12.86
N LEU A 240 -15.40 26.24 -12.79
CA LEU A 240 -15.19 25.38 -13.96
C LEU A 240 -16.37 24.39 -14.18
N GLY A 241 -17.15 24.12 -13.15
CA GLY A 241 -18.36 23.32 -13.24
C GLY A 241 -18.17 21.83 -12.87
N GLY A 242 -19.28 21.09 -12.85
CA GLY A 242 -19.38 19.74 -12.32
C GLY A 242 -18.79 18.62 -13.17
N ASP A 243 -18.50 18.86 -14.43
CA ASP A 243 -17.91 17.86 -15.34
C ASP A 243 -16.39 17.68 -15.11
N LEU A 244 -15.82 18.47 -14.21
CA LEU A 244 -14.42 18.43 -13.84
C LEU A 244 -14.28 18.18 -12.34
N ARG A 245 -13.14 17.59 -11.99
CA ARG A 245 -12.67 17.44 -10.60
C ARG A 245 -11.44 18.29 -10.40
N VAL A 246 -11.58 19.33 -9.60
CA VAL A 246 -10.47 20.20 -9.20
C VAL A 246 -10.08 19.83 -7.77
N ARG A 247 -8.90 19.29 -7.59
CA ARG A 247 -8.43 18.79 -6.31
C ARG A 247 -7.01 19.28 -6.03
N THR A 248 -6.67 19.42 -4.75
CA THR A 248 -5.24 19.50 -4.42
C THR A 248 -4.55 18.20 -4.84
N LYS A 249 -3.25 18.22 -5.07
CA LYS A 249 -2.49 17.01 -5.38
C LYS A 249 -2.63 15.97 -4.27
N ALA A 250 -2.64 16.38 -3.00
CA ALA A 250 -2.84 15.49 -1.86
C ALA A 250 -4.23 14.81 -1.89
N ASP A 251 -5.29 15.56 -2.17
CA ASP A 251 -6.65 15.01 -2.28
C ASP A 251 -6.79 14.09 -3.50
N ALA A 252 -6.11 14.42 -4.62
CA ALA A 252 -6.10 13.55 -5.80
C ALA A 252 -5.44 12.19 -5.50
N ILE A 253 -4.30 12.19 -4.81
CA ILE A 253 -3.61 10.97 -4.35
C ILE A 253 -4.51 10.18 -3.41
N ALA A 254 -5.09 10.81 -2.39
CA ALA A 254 -5.94 10.14 -1.42
C ALA A 254 -7.18 9.50 -2.08
N ALA A 255 -7.80 10.20 -3.04
CA ALA A 255 -8.93 9.69 -3.79
C ALA A 255 -8.55 8.50 -4.70
N ASP A 256 -7.40 8.55 -5.37
CA ASP A 256 -6.88 7.45 -6.19
C ASP A 256 -6.59 6.22 -5.32
N GLN A 257 -5.89 6.39 -4.20
CA GLN A 257 -5.62 5.32 -3.24
C GLN A 257 -6.91 4.68 -2.71
N LEU A 258 -7.90 5.48 -2.35
CA LEU A 258 -9.19 4.99 -1.88
C LEU A 258 -9.91 4.19 -2.96
N TYR A 259 -9.96 4.71 -4.19
CA TYR A 259 -10.59 4.05 -5.32
C TYR A 259 -9.92 2.72 -5.65
N GLN A 260 -8.58 2.70 -5.73
CA GLN A 260 -7.80 1.50 -6.00
C GLN A 260 -7.95 0.46 -4.89
N GLY A 261 -8.00 0.89 -3.62
CA GLY A 261 -8.14 0.01 -2.47
C GLY A 261 -9.54 -0.59 -2.31
N THR A 262 -10.60 0.14 -2.72
CA THR A 262 -12.00 -0.25 -2.43
C THR A 262 -12.80 -0.67 -3.65
N GLN A 263 -12.43 -0.24 -4.85
CA GLN A 263 -13.23 -0.49 -6.06
C GLN A 263 -12.49 -1.27 -7.15
N ARG A 264 -11.16 -1.30 -7.11
CA ARG A 264 -10.38 -2.13 -8.03
C ARG A 264 -10.21 -3.56 -7.47
N PRO A 265 -10.26 -4.59 -8.35
CA PRO A 265 -10.14 -5.99 -7.91
C PRO A 265 -8.92 -6.27 -7.05
N THR A 266 -7.77 -5.69 -7.40
CA THR A 266 -6.50 -5.88 -6.67
C THR A 266 -6.61 -5.42 -5.22
N GLY A 267 -7.13 -4.21 -4.96
CA GLY A 267 -7.30 -3.71 -3.60
C GLY A 267 -8.34 -4.49 -2.81
N ILE A 268 -9.46 -4.86 -3.46
CA ILE A 268 -10.49 -5.69 -2.84
C ILE A 268 -9.93 -7.05 -2.41
N ILE A 269 -9.14 -7.71 -3.27
CA ILE A 269 -8.51 -9.01 -2.96
C ILE A 269 -7.59 -8.89 -1.74
N PHE A 270 -6.78 -7.83 -1.66
CA PHE A 270 -5.90 -7.60 -0.51
C PHE A 270 -6.71 -7.35 0.77
N GLY A 271 -7.78 -6.55 0.70
CA GLY A 271 -8.68 -6.31 1.82
C GLY A 271 -9.35 -7.60 2.33
N PHE A 272 -9.87 -8.41 1.43
CA PHE A 272 -10.42 -9.72 1.79
C PHE A 272 -9.37 -10.65 2.43
N GLY A 273 -8.14 -10.64 1.92
CA GLY A 273 -7.04 -11.41 2.50
C GLY A 273 -6.76 -11.02 3.96
N VAL A 274 -6.82 -9.74 4.30
CA VAL A 274 -6.70 -9.27 5.69
C VAL A 274 -7.84 -9.81 6.55
N VAL A 275 -9.09 -9.69 6.09
CA VAL A 275 -10.26 -10.18 6.83
C VAL A 275 -10.17 -11.69 7.07
N ILE A 276 -9.83 -12.45 6.03
CA ILE A 276 -9.65 -13.90 6.14
C ILE A 276 -8.53 -14.24 7.13
N GLY A 277 -7.39 -13.54 7.06
CA GLY A 277 -6.28 -13.74 8.01
C GLY A 277 -6.69 -13.53 9.46
N ILE A 278 -7.45 -12.46 9.74
CA ILE A 278 -8.00 -12.19 11.08
C ILE A 278 -8.97 -13.29 11.52
N LEU A 279 -9.90 -13.70 10.66
CA LEU A 279 -10.87 -14.76 10.97
C LEU A 279 -10.17 -16.09 11.26
N VAL A 280 -9.21 -16.48 10.45
CA VAL A 280 -8.41 -17.69 10.65
C VAL A 280 -7.68 -17.63 11.99
N GLY A 281 -7.04 -16.49 12.30
CA GLY A 281 -6.37 -16.27 13.58
C GLY A 281 -7.32 -16.40 14.78
N LEU A 282 -8.51 -15.77 14.70
CA LEU A 282 -9.55 -15.86 15.71
C LEU A 282 -9.99 -17.32 15.97
N VAL A 283 -10.24 -18.07 14.89
CA VAL A 283 -10.69 -19.48 14.98
C VAL A 283 -9.60 -20.35 15.60
N ILE A 284 -8.34 -20.20 15.16
CA ILE A 284 -7.23 -21.01 15.69
C ILE A 284 -7.04 -20.72 17.19
N VAL A 285 -6.99 -19.46 17.60
CA VAL A 285 -6.80 -19.10 19.01
C VAL A 285 -7.99 -19.56 19.85
N TYR A 286 -9.22 -19.36 19.35
CA TYR A 286 -10.41 -19.88 20.03
C TYR A 286 -10.36 -21.38 20.23
N GLN A 287 -9.97 -22.14 19.21
CA GLN A 287 -9.88 -23.60 19.29
C GLN A 287 -8.84 -24.04 20.32
N VAL A 288 -7.66 -23.40 20.32
CA VAL A 288 -6.59 -23.70 21.28
C VAL A 288 -7.05 -23.42 22.71
N LEU A 289 -7.54 -22.20 22.98
CA LEU A 289 -7.97 -21.81 24.31
C LEU A 289 -9.20 -22.59 24.78
N SER A 290 -10.13 -22.91 23.88
CA SER A 290 -11.31 -23.76 24.21
C SER A 290 -10.93 -25.17 24.58
N THR A 291 -9.91 -25.73 23.93
CA THR A 291 -9.40 -27.08 24.28
C THR A 291 -8.66 -27.02 25.61
N ASP A 292 -7.86 -25.99 25.84
CA ASP A 292 -7.12 -25.80 27.10
C ASP A 292 -8.09 -25.67 28.29
N VAL A 293 -9.13 -24.85 28.16
CA VAL A 293 -10.20 -24.74 29.16
C VAL A 293 -10.88 -26.07 29.43
N ALA A 294 -11.15 -26.89 28.39
CA ALA A 294 -11.79 -28.18 28.54
C ALA A 294 -10.90 -29.17 29.30
N ASP A 295 -9.62 -29.20 29.03
CA ASP A 295 -8.66 -30.08 29.69
C ASP A 295 -8.45 -29.74 31.18
N HIS A 296 -8.53 -28.48 31.55
CA HIS A 296 -8.35 -27.99 32.93
C HIS A 296 -9.68 -27.74 33.65
N LEU A 297 -10.79 -28.20 33.08
CA LEU A 297 -12.17 -27.94 33.65
C LEU A 297 -12.32 -28.42 35.09
N ARG A 298 -11.78 -29.59 35.44
CA ARG A 298 -11.81 -30.13 36.81
C ARG A 298 -11.02 -29.25 37.80
N GLU A 299 -9.88 -28.73 37.39
CA GLU A 299 -9.07 -27.83 38.23
C GLU A 299 -9.85 -26.55 38.47
N TYR A 300 -10.46 -25.97 37.44
CA TYR A 300 -11.27 -24.76 37.55
C TYR A 300 -12.51 -24.99 38.43
N ALA A 301 -13.15 -26.15 38.33
CA ALA A 301 -14.27 -26.51 39.19
C ALA A 301 -13.86 -26.59 40.69
N THR A 302 -12.67 -27.14 40.97
CA THR A 302 -12.12 -27.20 42.34
C THR A 302 -11.87 -25.80 42.88
N PHE A 303 -11.23 -24.89 42.11
CA PHE A 303 -11.03 -23.51 42.53
C PHE A 303 -12.35 -22.76 42.74
N LYS A 304 -13.36 -22.99 41.88
CA LYS A 304 -14.71 -22.43 42.02
C LYS A 304 -15.38 -22.90 43.32
N ALA A 305 -15.24 -24.18 43.65
CA ALA A 305 -15.76 -24.78 44.90
C ALA A 305 -15.09 -24.20 46.16
N VAL A 306 -13.81 -23.83 46.09
CA VAL A 306 -13.06 -23.15 47.17
C VAL A 306 -13.44 -21.66 47.29
N GLY A 307 -14.20 -21.10 46.31
CA GLY A 307 -14.73 -19.74 46.38
C GLY A 307 -14.00 -18.69 45.51
N TYR A 308 -13.17 -19.10 44.59
CA TYR A 308 -12.54 -18.13 43.66
C TYR A 308 -13.58 -17.52 42.72
N PRO A 309 -13.58 -16.17 42.52
CA PRO A 309 -14.57 -15.49 41.69
C PRO A 309 -14.31 -15.77 40.20
N HIS A 310 -15.37 -15.75 39.39
CA HIS A 310 -15.31 -16.00 37.94
C HIS A 310 -14.29 -15.12 37.18
N ARG A 311 -14.11 -13.86 37.61
CA ARG A 311 -13.11 -12.94 37.08
C ARG A 311 -11.65 -13.43 37.20
N TYR A 312 -11.37 -14.32 38.17
CA TYR A 312 -10.04 -14.91 38.33
C TYR A 312 -9.69 -15.82 37.14
N PHE A 313 -10.64 -16.66 36.72
CA PHE A 313 -10.46 -17.57 35.57
C PHE A 313 -10.36 -16.81 34.25
N ILE A 314 -11.19 -15.76 34.06
CA ILE A 314 -11.06 -14.86 32.90
C ILE A 314 -9.65 -14.27 32.86
N GLY A 315 -9.10 -13.86 34.00
CA GLY A 315 -7.75 -13.36 34.09
C GLY A 315 -6.66 -14.34 33.67
N ILE A 316 -6.82 -15.64 33.98
CA ILE A 316 -5.88 -16.69 33.55
C ILE A 316 -5.96 -16.88 32.02
N ILE A 317 -7.15 -17.00 31.47
CA ILE A 317 -7.35 -17.20 30.02
C ILE A 317 -6.91 -16.00 29.20
N LEU A 318 -7.11 -14.78 29.71
CA LEU A 318 -6.57 -13.57 29.09
C LEU A 318 -5.03 -13.52 29.14
N GLU A 319 -4.43 -13.99 30.25
CA GLU A 319 -2.98 -14.14 30.37
C GLU A 319 -2.44 -15.10 29.29
N GLU A 320 -3.06 -16.27 29.13
CA GLU A 320 -2.73 -17.24 28.07
C GLU A 320 -2.87 -16.65 26.67
N ALA A 321 -3.99 -15.97 26.41
CA ALA A 321 -4.26 -15.31 25.14
C ALA A 321 -3.20 -14.28 24.77
N LEU A 322 -2.78 -13.43 25.73
CA LEU A 322 -1.75 -12.42 25.52
C LEU A 322 -0.35 -13.02 25.33
N ILE A 323 -0.06 -14.10 26.05
CA ILE A 323 1.20 -14.85 25.89
C ILE A 323 1.26 -15.48 24.49
N LEU A 324 0.19 -16.14 24.05
CA LEU A 324 0.09 -16.72 22.72
C LEU A 324 0.19 -15.65 21.62
N ALA A 325 -0.47 -14.49 21.81
CA ALA A 325 -0.39 -13.37 20.88
C ALA A 325 1.06 -12.90 20.69
N THR A 326 1.79 -12.68 21.79
CA THR A 326 3.18 -12.19 21.73
C THR A 326 4.15 -13.23 21.17
N LEU A 327 4.04 -14.48 21.64
CA LEU A 327 4.90 -15.57 21.18
C LEU A 327 4.65 -15.97 19.74
N GLY A 328 3.41 -15.86 19.25
CA GLY A 328 3.06 -16.12 17.86
C GLY A 328 3.38 -14.95 16.93
N PHE A 329 3.31 -13.71 17.45
CA PHE A 329 3.62 -12.53 16.65
C PHE A 329 5.10 -12.48 16.21
N VAL A 330 6.03 -12.80 17.10
CA VAL A 330 7.48 -12.72 16.79
C VAL A 330 7.87 -13.59 15.59
N PRO A 331 7.61 -14.91 15.57
CA PRO A 331 7.94 -15.73 14.40
C PRO A 331 7.12 -15.30 13.16
N GLY A 332 5.86 -14.88 13.33
CA GLY A 332 5.04 -14.35 12.25
C GLY A 332 5.66 -13.12 11.59
N LEU A 333 6.15 -12.17 12.39
CA LEU A 333 6.83 -10.96 11.92
C LEU A 333 8.12 -11.29 11.17
N LEU A 334 8.94 -12.22 11.70
CA LEU A 334 10.20 -12.63 11.08
C LEU A 334 9.97 -13.32 9.72
N ILE A 335 9.00 -14.23 9.65
CA ILE A 335 8.65 -14.92 8.40
C ILE A 335 8.08 -13.92 7.39
N ALA A 336 7.18 -13.04 7.79
CA ALA A 336 6.63 -12.01 6.91
C ALA A 336 7.73 -11.06 6.40
N GLY A 337 8.68 -10.66 7.25
CA GLY A 337 9.84 -9.86 6.85
C GLY A 337 10.70 -10.56 5.81
N GLY A 338 10.97 -11.86 5.99
CA GLY A 338 11.66 -12.68 5.00
C GLY A 338 10.92 -12.77 3.67
N LEU A 339 9.59 -12.93 3.72
CA LEU A 339 8.74 -12.94 2.53
C LEU A 339 8.73 -11.58 1.82
N TYR A 340 8.75 -10.45 2.54
CA TYR A 340 8.86 -9.13 1.94
C TYR A 340 10.16 -8.97 1.15
N ILE A 341 11.28 -9.40 1.74
CA ILE A 341 12.59 -9.36 1.06
C ILE A 341 12.56 -10.24 -0.20
N ALA A 342 12.04 -11.45 -0.11
CA ALA A 342 11.94 -12.37 -1.24
C ALA A 342 11.01 -11.84 -2.35
N LEU A 343 9.85 -11.32 -2.00
CA LEU A 343 8.90 -10.73 -2.96
C LEU A 343 9.47 -9.48 -3.62
N ASN A 344 10.12 -8.61 -2.84
CA ASN A 344 10.79 -7.41 -3.38
C ASN A 344 11.87 -7.80 -4.41
N ALA A 345 12.73 -8.76 -4.07
CA ALA A 345 13.76 -9.25 -4.99
C ALA A 345 13.18 -9.90 -6.26
N ALA A 346 12.08 -10.64 -6.14
CA ALA A 346 11.45 -11.33 -7.26
C ALA A 346 10.60 -10.42 -8.16
N THR A 347 9.93 -9.41 -7.59
CA THR A 347 8.92 -8.61 -8.30
C THR A 347 9.34 -7.16 -8.51
N GLY A 348 10.32 -6.65 -7.76
CA GLY A 348 10.70 -5.23 -7.73
C GLY A 348 9.69 -4.33 -7.01
N LEU A 349 8.58 -4.88 -6.48
CA LEU A 349 7.58 -4.09 -5.78
C LEU A 349 8.13 -3.58 -4.45
N PRO A 350 7.90 -2.30 -4.08
CA PRO A 350 8.44 -1.71 -2.86
C PRO A 350 7.63 -2.15 -1.62
N LEU A 351 7.75 -3.43 -1.24
CA LEU A 351 7.16 -3.91 0.02
C LEU A 351 8.01 -3.42 1.19
N VAL A 352 7.44 -2.56 2.01
CA VAL A 352 8.11 -2.01 3.19
C VAL A 352 7.29 -2.37 4.42
N MET A 353 7.96 -3.00 5.40
CA MET A 353 7.35 -3.23 6.70
C MET A 353 7.59 -2.01 7.59
N THR A 354 6.56 -1.20 7.77
CA THR A 354 6.66 -0.04 8.67
C THR A 354 6.46 -0.46 10.12
N PRO A 355 7.11 0.20 11.09
CA PRO A 355 6.87 -0.05 12.51
C PRO A 355 5.40 0.11 12.91
N GLU A 356 4.69 1.03 12.27
CA GLU A 356 3.27 1.29 12.47
C GLU A 356 2.42 0.07 12.09
N THR A 357 2.68 -0.53 10.92
CA THR A 357 2.00 -1.75 10.47
C THR A 357 2.28 -2.91 11.43
N GLY A 358 3.54 -3.10 11.84
CA GLY A 358 3.92 -4.12 12.81
C GLY A 358 3.20 -3.94 14.15
N LEU A 359 3.17 -2.71 14.68
CA LEU A 359 2.47 -2.40 15.92
C LEU A 359 0.94 -2.60 15.79
N ALA A 360 0.34 -2.15 14.69
CA ALA A 360 -1.09 -2.32 14.46
C ALA A 360 -1.48 -3.81 14.42
N VAL A 361 -0.69 -4.66 13.75
CA VAL A 361 -0.93 -6.11 13.72
C VAL A 361 -0.71 -6.75 15.09
N LEU A 362 0.30 -6.35 15.85
CA LEU A 362 0.50 -6.82 17.22
C LEU A 362 -0.70 -6.51 18.10
N VAL A 363 -1.15 -5.25 18.11
CA VAL A 363 -2.33 -4.82 18.88
C VAL A 363 -3.59 -5.56 18.41
N GLY A 364 -3.79 -5.67 17.09
CA GLY A 364 -4.91 -6.43 16.51
C GLY A 364 -4.88 -7.90 16.92
N THR A 365 -3.71 -8.54 16.92
CA THR A 365 -3.52 -9.92 17.38
C THR A 365 -3.83 -10.07 18.87
N MET A 366 -3.36 -9.14 19.70
CA MET A 366 -3.69 -9.14 21.13
C MET A 366 -5.20 -9.03 21.38
N LEU A 367 -5.88 -8.14 20.65
CA LEU A 367 -7.33 -7.97 20.75
C LEU A 367 -8.08 -9.22 20.26
N ALA A 368 -7.66 -9.80 19.13
CA ALA A 368 -8.25 -11.01 18.59
C ALA A 368 -8.08 -12.20 19.56
N CYS A 369 -6.89 -12.36 20.14
CA CYS A 369 -6.62 -13.40 21.14
C CYS A 369 -7.44 -13.18 22.41
N ALA A 370 -7.52 -11.95 22.91
CA ALA A 370 -8.31 -11.61 24.08
C ALA A 370 -9.82 -11.89 23.86
N LEU A 371 -10.35 -11.53 22.67
CA LEU A 371 -11.73 -11.81 22.30
C LEU A 371 -12.00 -13.31 22.21
N SER A 372 -11.11 -14.07 21.58
CA SER A 372 -11.19 -15.53 21.51
C SER A 372 -11.17 -16.16 22.91
N GLY A 373 -10.29 -15.69 23.80
CA GLY A 373 -10.24 -16.11 25.20
C GLY A 373 -11.53 -15.79 25.95
N ALA A 374 -12.08 -14.60 25.79
CA ALA A 374 -13.34 -14.21 26.40
C ALA A 374 -14.52 -15.08 25.92
N ILE A 375 -14.54 -15.46 24.64
CA ILE A 375 -15.57 -16.39 24.12
C ILE A 375 -15.37 -17.81 24.67
N ALA A 376 -14.12 -18.28 24.78
CA ALA A 376 -13.81 -19.60 25.33
C ALA A 376 -14.26 -19.75 26.80
N THR A 377 -14.18 -18.65 27.58
CA THR A 377 -14.63 -18.65 29.00
C THR A 377 -16.13 -18.89 29.18
N ARG A 378 -16.97 -18.66 28.15
CA ARG A 378 -18.41 -18.94 28.23
C ARG A 378 -18.70 -20.42 28.51
N ARG A 379 -17.85 -21.33 27.99
CA ARG A 379 -17.96 -22.77 28.29
C ARG A 379 -17.75 -23.08 29.80
N LEU A 380 -16.82 -22.36 30.42
CA LEU A 380 -16.55 -22.48 31.86
C LEU A 380 -17.70 -21.96 32.71
N ALA A 381 -18.36 -20.88 32.27
CA ALA A 381 -19.50 -20.32 32.97
C ALA A 381 -20.71 -21.25 32.98
N ALA A 382 -20.89 -22.01 31.90
CA ALA A 382 -22.00 -22.99 31.74
C ALA A 382 -21.77 -24.34 32.45
N ALA A 383 -20.54 -24.63 32.91
CA ALA A 383 -20.24 -25.88 33.61
C ALA A 383 -20.71 -25.79 35.07
N ASP A 384 -21.61 -26.69 35.44
CA ASP A 384 -22.04 -26.87 36.85
C ASP A 384 -21.00 -27.72 37.61
N PRO A 385 -20.43 -27.22 38.72
CA PRO A 385 -19.49 -28.00 39.52
C PRO A 385 -20.06 -29.35 39.98
N ALA A 386 -21.39 -29.44 40.15
CA ALA A 386 -22.05 -30.67 40.61
C ALA A 386 -22.02 -31.81 39.57
N ASP A 387 -21.90 -31.49 38.27
CA ASP A 387 -21.87 -32.46 37.19
C ASP A 387 -20.45 -33.03 36.92
N LEU A 388 -19.43 -32.50 37.62
CA LEU A 388 -18.00 -32.84 37.38
C LEU A 388 -17.38 -33.68 38.51
N PHE A 389 -18.08 -33.88 39.63
CA PHE A 389 -17.74 -34.73 40.76
C PHE A 389 -18.74 -35.85 40.90
#